data_aace480259b0ca1c093f843eb62cdd62
#
_entry.id   aace480259b0ca1c093f843eb62cdd62
#
_cell.length_a   1.000
_cell.length_b   1.000
_cell.length_c   1.000
_cell.angle_alpha   90.00
_cell.angle_beta   90.00
_cell.angle_gamma   90.00
#
_symmetry.space_group_name_H-M   'P 1'
#
loop_
_entity.id
_entity.type
_entity.pdbx_description
1 polymer ?
#
loop_
_entity_poly.entity_id
_entity_poly.type
_entity_poly.pdbx_seq_one_letter_code
_entity_poly.pdbx_strand_id
1 'polypeptide(L)'
;MLDHPESTKEALVQWIRDYFSQNGPSCSAVVGISGGKDSTIVAALCKEALGAERVVGVLMPNGIQSDIDDAKAVVAHLGIPHIIVNIGAAYDALTNAIIQGEGYKTVTGRTDISKDAGINTPPRLRMTTLYAVGQNLPNGARVANTCNGSEDYVGYSTKYGDSAGDFSPLANLVVEEVRQIGRLLDIPKYLVDKTPSDGLSGLSDEDKLGFTYAVLDRYIRTGEIENPETKERIDYLNRINKHKLELMPSFHP
;
A
#
# COMPACT_ATOMS: atom_id res chain seq x y z
N MET A 1 7.21 12.80 -15.21
CA MET A 1 8.07 13.36 -14.13
C MET A 1 7.49 14.70 -13.72
N LEU A 2 7.59 15.03 -12.44
CA LEU A 2 7.16 16.33 -11.92
C LEU A 2 8.13 17.42 -12.41
N ASP A 3 7.59 18.52 -12.90
CA ASP A 3 8.38 19.70 -13.29
C ASP A 3 8.87 20.49 -12.06
N HIS A 4 8.08 20.45 -10.97
CA HIS A 4 8.36 21.16 -9.72
C HIS A 4 8.16 20.24 -8.51
N PRO A 5 9.06 19.27 -8.25
CA PRO A 5 8.87 18.28 -7.19
C PRO A 5 8.85 18.89 -5.79
N GLU A 6 9.61 19.98 -5.53
CA GLU A 6 9.60 20.68 -4.24
C GLU A 6 8.23 21.25 -3.92
N SER A 7 7.62 21.99 -4.85
CA SER A 7 6.28 22.56 -4.65
C SER A 7 5.20 21.47 -4.57
N THR A 8 5.38 20.36 -5.27
CA THR A 8 4.47 19.20 -5.17
C THR A 8 4.58 18.56 -3.77
N LYS A 9 5.79 18.40 -3.23
CA LYS A 9 5.99 17.90 -1.86
C LYS A 9 5.31 18.82 -0.84
N GLU A 10 5.51 20.13 -0.95
CA GLU A 10 4.88 21.10 -0.06
C GLU A 10 3.35 21.05 -0.15
N ALA A 11 2.80 20.94 -1.36
CA ALA A 11 1.36 20.80 -1.59
C ALA A 11 0.81 19.50 -1.00
N LEU A 12 1.54 18.36 -1.10
CA LEU A 12 1.17 17.09 -0.48
C LEU A 12 1.14 17.20 1.06
N VAL A 13 2.17 17.79 1.65
CA VAL A 13 2.23 18.01 3.10
C VAL A 13 1.06 18.88 3.56
N GLN A 14 0.77 19.95 2.83
CA GLN A 14 -0.37 20.82 3.14
C GLN A 14 -1.70 20.09 2.98
N TRP A 15 -1.87 19.30 1.91
CA TRP A 15 -3.06 18.48 1.70
C TRP A 15 -3.31 17.50 2.85
N ILE A 16 -2.26 16.86 3.38
CA ILE A 16 -2.40 15.99 4.57
C ILE A 16 -2.86 16.80 5.79
N ARG A 17 -2.30 18.00 6.03
CA ARG A 17 -2.74 18.89 7.12
C ARG A 17 -4.21 19.25 7.00
N ASP A 18 -4.64 19.63 5.80
CA ASP A 18 -6.03 20.03 5.52
C ASP A 18 -7.00 18.86 5.69
N TYR A 19 -6.59 17.66 5.20
CA TYR A 19 -7.38 16.45 5.40
C TYR A 19 -7.60 16.16 6.89
N PHE A 20 -6.55 16.18 7.71
CA PHE A 20 -6.67 15.93 9.15
C PHE A 20 -7.44 17.05 9.87
N SER A 21 -7.27 18.30 9.49
CA SER A 21 -8.02 19.40 10.10
C SER A 21 -9.54 19.24 9.94
N GLN A 22 -9.98 18.65 8.82
CA GLN A 22 -11.39 18.44 8.50
C GLN A 22 -11.94 17.10 9.01
N ASN A 23 -11.10 16.05 9.04
CA ASN A 23 -11.56 14.67 9.25
C ASN A 23 -11.05 14.04 10.55
N GLY A 24 -10.37 14.79 11.41
CA GLY A 24 -9.87 14.32 12.71
C GLY A 24 -8.70 15.16 13.21
N PRO A 25 -8.95 16.39 13.71
CA PRO A 25 -7.89 17.34 14.07
C PRO A 25 -6.90 16.81 15.11
N SER A 26 -7.35 15.90 15.99
CA SER A 26 -6.54 15.26 17.01
C SER A 26 -6.15 13.81 16.68
N CYS A 27 -6.66 13.23 15.59
CA CYS A 27 -6.34 11.86 15.19
C CYS A 27 -4.88 11.69 14.79
N SER A 28 -4.37 10.47 14.97
CA SER A 28 -3.07 10.06 14.43
C SER A 28 -3.20 9.49 13.01
N ALA A 29 -2.16 9.60 12.20
CA ALA A 29 -2.01 8.81 11.00
C ALA A 29 -1.48 7.42 11.36
N VAL A 30 -2.16 6.36 10.96
CA VAL A 30 -1.67 4.98 11.08
C VAL A 30 -1.16 4.52 9.72
N VAL A 31 0.10 4.09 9.65
CA VAL A 31 0.77 3.69 8.41
C VAL A 31 1.31 2.28 8.55
N GLY A 32 0.93 1.38 7.64
CA GLY A 32 1.56 0.07 7.53
C GLY A 32 2.98 0.20 6.98
N ILE A 33 3.99 -0.16 7.75
CA ILE A 33 5.39 -0.03 7.37
C ILE A 33 5.91 -1.38 6.87
N SER A 34 6.10 -1.47 5.55
CA SER A 34 6.63 -2.67 4.89
C SER A 34 8.15 -2.68 4.76
N GLY A 35 8.81 -1.53 4.95
CA GLY A 35 10.22 -1.33 4.58
C GLY A 35 10.43 -1.05 3.08
N GLY A 36 9.36 -0.93 2.31
CA GLY A 36 9.37 -0.47 0.92
C GLY A 36 9.31 1.06 0.81
N LYS A 37 9.61 1.59 -0.40
CA LYS A 37 9.69 3.03 -0.66
C LYS A 37 8.39 3.78 -0.35
N ASP A 38 7.24 3.24 -0.80
CA ASP A 38 5.95 3.94 -0.75
C ASP A 38 5.49 4.15 0.70
N SER A 39 5.48 3.09 1.52
CA SER A 39 5.13 3.18 2.94
C SER A 39 6.07 4.11 3.71
N THR A 40 7.37 4.11 3.36
CA THR A 40 8.37 4.98 3.96
C THR A 40 8.09 6.45 3.62
N ILE A 41 7.81 6.75 2.35
CA ILE A 41 7.52 8.11 1.87
C ILE A 41 6.22 8.63 2.48
N VAL A 42 5.16 7.81 2.52
CA VAL A 42 3.89 8.18 3.17
C VAL A 42 4.10 8.50 4.65
N ALA A 43 4.84 7.66 5.38
CA ALA A 43 5.12 7.90 6.80
C ALA A 43 5.93 9.20 7.01
N ALA A 44 6.92 9.48 6.15
CA ALA A 44 7.71 10.71 6.22
C ALA A 44 6.87 11.96 5.90
N LEU A 45 6.00 11.92 4.88
CA LEU A 45 5.06 12.99 4.56
C LEU A 45 4.10 13.25 5.71
N CYS A 46 3.55 12.20 6.32
CA CYS A 46 2.69 12.32 7.49
C CYS A 46 3.44 12.93 8.69
N LYS A 47 4.70 12.54 8.92
CA LYS A 47 5.55 13.13 9.96
C LYS A 47 5.80 14.62 9.71
N GLU A 48 6.11 15.03 8.47
CA GLU A 48 6.31 16.44 8.11
C GLU A 48 5.01 17.26 8.28
N ALA A 49 3.86 16.64 8.02
CA ALA A 49 2.55 17.30 8.12
C ALA A 49 2.06 17.44 9.57
N LEU A 50 2.20 16.39 10.39
CA LEU A 50 1.50 16.23 11.67
C LEU A 50 2.41 16.24 12.90
N GLY A 51 3.73 16.07 12.72
CA GLY A 51 4.68 15.78 13.79
C GLY A 51 4.82 14.26 14.05
N ALA A 52 5.99 13.85 14.53
CA ALA A 52 6.33 12.43 14.72
C ALA A 52 5.38 11.72 15.71
N GLU A 53 4.94 12.41 16.75
CA GLU A 53 4.08 11.90 17.81
C GLU A 53 2.66 11.54 17.33
N ARG A 54 2.25 12.07 16.18
CA ARG A 54 0.93 11.81 15.57
C ARG A 54 0.99 10.83 14.40
N VAL A 55 2.13 10.15 14.19
CA VAL A 55 2.27 9.10 13.18
C VAL A 55 2.62 7.79 13.85
N VAL A 56 1.80 6.77 13.66
CA VAL A 56 2.01 5.44 14.24
C VAL A 56 2.32 4.46 13.13
N GLY A 57 3.54 3.93 13.13
CA GLY A 57 3.96 2.86 12.22
C GLY A 57 3.48 1.49 12.72
N VAL A 58 2.89 0.68 11.87
CA VAL A 58 2.53 -0.70 12.20
C VAL A 58 3.29 -1.66 11.29
N LEU A 59 4.17 -2.45 11.89
CA LEU A 59 4.95 -3.48 11.21
C LEU A 59 4.21 -4.81 11.32
N MET A 60 3.86 -5.44 10.20
CA MET A 60 2.97 -6.60 10.18
C MET A 60 3.58 -7.79 9.42
N PRO A 61 4.65 -8.42 9.97
CA PRO A 61 5.20 -9.63 9.35
C PRO A 61 4.15 -10.75 9.35
N ASN A 62 4.21 -11.59 8.30
CA ASN A 62 3.41 -12.82 8.20
C ASN A 62 4.34 -14.03 8.47
N GLY A 63 4.44 -14.44 9.73
CA GLY A 63 5.43 -15.43 10.17
C GLY A 63 6.85 -14.84 10.26
N ILE A 64 7.83 -15.55 9.70
CA ILE A 64 9.22 -15.10 9.60
C ILE A 64 9.37 -14.28 8.31
N GLN A 65 9.79 -13.03 8.45
CA GLN A 65 9.98 -12.12 7.32
C GLN A 65 11.42 -11.62 7.31
N SER A 66 12.16 -11.87 6.22
CA SER A 66 13.59 -11.58 6.09
C SER A 66 13.92 -10.09 6.05
N ASP A 67 12.97 -9.25 5.61
CA ASP A 67 13.15 -7.80 5.44
C ASP A 67 12.49 -6.95 6.53
N ILE A 68 12.09 -7.56 7.65
CA ILE A 68 11.52 -6.83 8.80
C ILE A 68 12.47 -5.76 9.34
N ASP A 69 13.78 -5.95 9.18
CA ASP A 69 14.77 -5.01 9.66
C ASP A 69 14.78 -3.70 8.86
N ASP A 70 14.41 -3.71 7.58
CA ASP A 70 14.19 -2.49 6.80
C ASP A 70 13.00 -1.70 7.37
N ALA A 71 11.90 -2.36 7.71
CA ALA A 71 10.75 -1.71 8.33
C ALA A 71 11.08 -1.10 9.71
N LYS A 72 11.90 -1.80 10.52
CA LYS A 72 12.40 -1.27 11.79
C LYS A 72 13.34 -0.08 11.58
N ALA A 73 14.20 -0.13 10.56
CA ALA A 73 15.10 0.97 10.22
C ALA A 73 14.30 2.23 9.83
N VAL A 74 13.19 2.08 9.09
CA VAL A 74 12.28 3.18 8.74
C VAL A 74 11.73 3.86 9.98
N VAL A 75 11.11 3.12 10.90
CA VAL A 75 10.48 3.72 12.09
C VAL A 75 11.50 4.33 13.04
N ALA A 76 12.69 3.73 13.15
CA ALA A 76 13.80 4.27 13.93
C ALA A 76 14.34 5.58 13.32
N HIS A 77 14.56 5.61 12.00
CA HIS A 77 15.03 6.79 11.28
C HIS A 77 14.02 7.95 11.37
N LEU A 78 12.74 7.67 11.19
CA LEU A 78 11.69 8.67 11.30
C LEU A 78 11.41 9.11 12.75
N GLY A 79 11.82 8.32 13.74
CA GLY A 79 11.57 8.60 15.15
C GLY A 79 10.07 8.57 15.49
N ILE A 80 9.28 7.75 14.82
CA ILE A 80 7.84 7.63 15.05
C ILE A 80 7.50 6.48 16.00
N PRO A 81 6.47 6.62 16.85
CA PRO A 81 5.89 5.51 17.59
C PRO A 81 5.53 4.33 16.68
N HIS A 82 5.74 3.11 17.12
CA HIS A 82 5.40 1.95 16.30
C HIS A 82 4.95 0.74 17.12
N ILE A 83 4.23 -0.16 16.45
CA ILE A 83 3.74 -1.43 16.98
C ILE A 83 4.14 -2.53 16.00
N ILE A 84 4.57 -3.68 16.50
CA ILE A 84 4.85 -4.86 15.68
C ILE A 84 3.76 -5.91 15.96
N VAL A 85 3.02 -6.28 14.92
CA VAL A 85 1.96 -7.29 14.98
C VAL A 85 2.25 -8.39 13.98
N ASN A 86 2.69 -9.56 14.42
CA ASN A 86 2.84 -10.71 13.54
C ASN A 86 1.46 -11.28 13.21
N ILE A 87 1.05 -11.17 11.95
CA ILE A 87 -0.26 -11.65 11.49
C ILE A 87 -0.29 -13.14 11.16
N GLY A 88 0.85 -13.86 11.23
CA GLY A 88 0.97 -15.26 10.82
C GLY A 88 -0.01 -16.17 11.54
N ALA A 89 -0.08 -16.08 12.88
CA ALA A 89 -1.02 -16.89 13.65
C ALA A 89 -2.49 -16.63 13.29
N ALA A 90 -2.85 -15.38 13.01
CA ALA A 90 -4.20 -15.02 12.56
C ALA A 90 -4.48 -15.57 11.14
N TYR A 91 -3.50 -15.50 10.25
CA TYR A 91 -3.59 -16.07 8.90
C TYR A 91 -3.81 -17.58 8.97
N ASP A 92 -2.99 -18.31 9.75
CA ASP A 92 -3.08 -19.75 9.90
C ASP A 92 -4.42 -20.16 10.52
N ALA A 93 -4.88 -19.47 11.57
CA ALA A 93 -6.14 -19.75 12.22
C ALA A 93 -7.33 -19.54 11.25
N LEU A 94 -7.34 -18.43 10.50
CA LEU A 94 -8.39 -18.14 9.54
C LEU A 94 -8.43 -19.16 8.39
N THR A 95 -7.29 -19.46 7.79
CA THR A 95 -7.21 -20.39 6.66
C THR A 95 -7.57 -21.81 7.08
N ASN A 96 -7.13 -22.27 8.27
CA ASN A 96 -7.52 -23.56 8.82
C ASN A 96 -9.03 -23.61 9.10
N ALA A 97 -9.62 -22.57 9.67
CA ALA A 97 -11.06 -22.52 9.93
C ALA A 97 -11.88 -22.59 8.61
N ILE A 98 -11.40 -21.94 7.54
CA ILE A 98 -12.03 -22.00 6.21
C ILE A 98 -11.97 -23.43 5.64
N ILE A 99 -10.79 -24.06 5.66
CA ILE A 99 -10.59 -25.43 5.09
C ILE A 99 -11.43 -26.46 5.86
N GLN A 100 -11.52 -26.31 7.18
CA GLN A 100 -12.29 -27.21 8.05
C GLN A 100 -13.80 -26.88 8.10
N GLY A 101 -14.19 -25.77 7.47
CA GLY A 101 -15.60 -25.36 7.44
C GLY A 101 -16.49 -26.39 6.77
N GLU A 102 -17.67 -26.66 7.37
CA GLU A 102 -18.64 -27.58 6.81
C GLU A 102 -19.02 -27.15 5.38
N GLY A 103 -18.96 -28.08 4.45
CA GLY A 103 -19.27 -27.82 3.04
C GLY A 103 -18.12 -27.27 2.22
N TYR A 104 -16.98 -26.87 2.80
CA TYR A 104 -15.88 -26.26 2.05
C TYR A 104 -15.44 -27.11 0.85
N LYS A 105 -15.13 -28.40 1.07
CA LYS A 105 -14.72 -29.32 0.02
C LYS A 105 -15.83 -29.54 -1.03
N THR A 106 -17.07 -29.62 -0.60
CA THR A 106 -18.21 -29.85 -1.48
C THR A 106 -18.44 -28.68 -2.43
N VAL A 107 -18.31 -27.44 -1.91
CA VAL A 107 -18.54 -26.21 -2.66
C VAL A 107 -17.35 -25.85 -3.55
N THR A 108 -16.13 -26.01 -3.04
CA THR A 108 -14.91 -25.55 -3.73
C THR A 108 -14.19 -26.62 -4.52
N GLY A 109 -14.46 -27.91 -4.24
CA GLY A 109 -13.70 -29.05 -4.75
C GLY A 109 -12.28 -29.17 -4.16
N ARG A 110 -11.91 -28.36 -3.16
CA ARG A 110 -10.54 -28.24 -2.62
C ARG A 110 -10.45 -28.76 -1.19
N THR A 111 -9.23 -29.13 -0.82
CA THR A 111 -8.85 -29.50 0.54
C THR A 111 -7.79 -28.54 1.12
N ASP A 112 -7.42 -27.52 0.36
CA ASP A 112 -6.39 -26.52 0.67
C ASP A 112 -6.87 -25.11 0.28
N ILE A 113 -6.14 -24.09 0.70
CA ILE A 113 -6.38 -22.71 0.28
C ILE A 113 -5.87 -22.51 -1.16
N SER A 114 -6.66 -21.89 -2.02
CA SER A 114 -6.23 -21.52 -3.37
C SER A 114 -5.06 -20.52 -3.34
N LYS A 115 -4.24 -20.50 -4.39
CA LYS A 115 -3.15 -19.54 -4.55
C LYS A 115 -3.64 -18.10 -4.38
N ASP A 116 -4.74 -17.75 -5.01
CA ASP A 116 -5.29 -16.39 -4.94
C ASP A 116 -5.75 -16.02 -3.53
N ALA A 117 -6.40 -16.94 -2.79
CA ALA A 117 -6.75 -16.72 -1.40
C ALA A 117 -5.50 -16.58 -0.53
N GLY A 118 -4.47 -17.40 -0.77
CA GLY A 118 -3.18 -17.32 -0.07
C GLY A 118 -2.50 -15.96 -0.23
N ILE A 119 -2.52 -15.40 -1.44
CA ILE A 119 -1.93 -14.08 -1.76
C ILE A 119 -2.77 -12.93 -1.18
N ASN A 120 -4.09 -12.99 -1.29
CA ASN A 120 -4.96 -11.85 -0.99
C ASN A 120 -5.47 -11.80 0.48
N THR A 121 -5.32 -12.87 1.25
CA THR A 121 -5.73 -12.87 2.67
C THR A 121 -4.77 -12.05 3.55
N PRO A 122 -3.44 -12.16 3.44
CA PRO A 122 -2.52 -11.38 4.28
C PRO A 122 -2.70 -9.86 4.16
N PRO A 123 -2.83 -9.23 2.96
CA PRO A 123 -3.11 -7.80 2.86
C PRO A 123 -4.42 -7.37 3.56
N ARG A 124 -5.47 -8.20 3.50
CA ARG A 124 -6.74 -7.92 4.21
C ARG A 124 -6.58 -8.02 5.73
N LEU A 125 -5.82 -8.99 6.24
CA LEU A 125 -5.50 -9.08 7.66
C LEU A 125 -4.68 -7.89 8.13
N ARG A 126 -3.72 -7.42 7.31
CA ARG A 126 -2.98 -6.19 7.60
C ARG A 126 -3.91 -4.98 7.69
N MET A 127 -4.84 -4.82 6.76
CA MET A 127 -5.80 -3.72 6.81
C MET A 127 -6.70 -3.79 8.05
N THR A 128 -7.21 -4.99 8.38
CA THR A 128 -7.96 -5.21 9.62
C THR A 128 -7.12 -4.81 10.85
N THR A 129 -5.84 -5.16 10.86
CA THR A 129 -4.91 -4.82 11.96
C THR A 129 -4.70 -3.31 12.07
N LEU A 130 -4.52 -2.60 10.95
CA LEU A 130 -4.34 -1.14 10.93
C LEU A 130 -5.55 -0.43 11.53
N TYR A 131 -6.75 -0.79 11.11
CA TYR A 131 -7.99 -0.21 11.67
C TYR A 131 -8.18 -0.57 13.15
N ALA A 132 -7.90 -1.81 13.54
CA ALA A 132 -7.98 -2.22 14.93
C ALA A 132 -7.00 -1.43 15.81
N VAL A 133 -5.74 -1.26 15.38
CA VAL A 133 -4.75 -0.42 16.07
C VAL A 133 -5.25 1.02 16.14
N GLY A 134 -5.70 1.59 15.03
CA GLY A 134 -6.18 2.97 14.97
C GLY A 134 -7.35 3.26 15.90
N GLN A 135 -8.29 2.32 16.04
CA GLN A 135 -9.43 2.44 16.94
C GLN A 135 -9.05 2.33 18.43
N ASN A 136 -7.90 1.75 18.73
CA ASN A 136 -7.38 1.68 20.11
C ASN A 136 -6.53 2.91 20.51
N LEU A 137 -6.24 3.83 19.58
CA LEU A 137 -5.52 5.05 19.93
C LEU A 137 -6.42 6.05 20.68
N PRO A 138 -5.89 6.81 21.66
CA PRO A 138 -6.70 7.68 22.53
C PRO A 138 -7.58 8.70 21.76
N ASN A 139 -7.06 9.22 20.66
CA ASN A 139 -7.76 10.21 19.84
C ASN A 139 -8.28 9.63 18.52
N GLY A 140 -8.25 8.30 18.37
CA GLY A 140 -8.53 7.63 17.12
C GLY A 140 -7.46 7.87 16.06
N ALA A 141 -7.71 7.37 14.86
CA ALA A 141 -6.76 7.50 13.76
C ALA A 141 -7.44 7.59 12.39
N ARG A 142 -6.59 7.89 11.39
CA ARG A 142 -6.89 7.68 9.97
C ARG A 142 -5.81 6.77 9.38
N VAL A 143 -6.22 5.73 8.68
CA VAL A 143 -5.32 4.78 8.03
C VAL A 143 -4.87 5.34 6.70
N ALA A 144 -3.55 5.47 6.53
CA ALA A 144 -2.98 5.89 5.26
C ALA A 144 -2.93 4.71 4.28
N ASN A 145 -3.45 4.93 3.08
CA ASN A 145 -3.15 4.09 1.93
C ASN A 145 -1.74 4.42 1.42
N THR A 146 -0.99 3.42 0.99
CA THR A 146 0.39 3.58 0.50
C THR A 146 0.59 3.19 -0.96
N CYS A 147 -0.49 2.83 -1.68
CA CYS A 147 -0.41 2.58 -3.12
C CYS A 147 -0.13 3.87 -3.88
N ASN A 148 0.61 3.74 -4.97
CA ASN A 148 0.90 4.84 -5.91
C ASN A 148 0.03 4.74 -7.17
N GLY A 149 0.01 5.80 -7.98
CA GLY A 149 -0.83 5.88 -9.16
C GLY A 149 -0.52 4.84 -10.23
N SER A 150 0.71 4.33 -10.31
CA SER A 150 1.06 3.28 -11.28
C SER A 150 0.50 1.93 -10.85
N GLU A 151 0.59 1.59 -9.55
CA GLU A 151 -0.02 0.38 -8.99
C GLU A 151 -1.55 0.44 -9.12
N ASP A 152 -2.15 1.57 -8.78
CA ASP A 152 -3.58 1.79 -8.88
C ASP A 152 -4.06 1.69 -10.33
N TYR A 153 -3.31 2.24 -11.29
CA TYR A 153 -3.68 2.21 -12.71
C TYR A 153 -3.87 0.79 -13.26
N VAL A 154 -2.99 -0.13 -12.89
CA VAL A 154 -3.08 -1.55 -13.31
C VAL A 154 -3.78 -2.43 -12.28
N GLY A 155 -4.19 -1.86 -11.14
CA GLY A 155 -4.83 -2.56 -10.03
C GLY A 155 -3.94 -3.62 -9.38
N TYR A 156 -2.65 -3.32 -9.25
CA TYR A 156 -1.67 -4.17 -8.57
C TYR A 156 -1.79 -4.03 -7.05
N SER A 157 -2.95 -4.40 -6.55
CA SER A 157 -3.33 -4.33 -5.13
C SER A 157 -4.46 -5.31 -4.83
N THR A 158 -4.66 -5.61 -3.55
CA THR A 158 -5.77 -6.44 -3.05
C THR A 158 -6.94 -5.56 -2.64
N LYS A 159 -8.11 -5.77 -3.29
CA LYS A 159 -9.35 -5.07 -2.90
C LYS A 159 -9.66 -5.29 -1.42
N TYR A 160 -9.87 -4.19 -0.69
CA TYR A 160 -10.10 -4.17 0.77
C TYR A 160 -8.90 -4.64 1.61
N GLY A 161 -7.73 -4.82 0.96
CA GLY A 161 -6.44 -4.99 1.60
C GLY A 161 -5.63 -3.70 1.46
N ASP A 162 -4.48 -3.80 0.80
CA ASP A 162 -3.59 -2.67 0.52
C ASP A 162 -4.21 -1.57 -0.35
N SER A 163 -5.27 -1.86 -1.15
CA SER A 163 -6.03 -0.81 -1.85
C SER A 163 -6.94 0.03 -0.96
N ALA A 164 -7.09 -0.30 0.33
CA ALA A 164 -7.95 0.42 1.26
C ALA A 164 -7.19 1.45 2.10
N GLY A 165 -7.93 2.36 2.71
CA GLY A 165 -7.42 3.40 3.60
C GLY A 165 -8.45 4.51 3.75
N ASP A 166 -8.15 5.48 4.61
CA ASP A 166 -8.98 6.67 4.82
C ASP A 166 -8.51 7.85 3.96
N PHE A 167 -7.21 7.86 3.57
CA PHE A 167 -6.61 8.85 2.69
C PHE A 167 -5.42 8.24 1.94
N SER A 168 -5.15 8.74 0.73
CA SER A 168 -4.15 8.17 -0.17
C SER A 168 -3.25 9.26 -0.77
N PRO A 169 -2.12 9.59 -0.11
CA PRO A 169 -1.24 10.68 -0.54
C PRO A 169 -0.59 10.46 -1.92
N LEU A 170 -0.34 9.20 -2.30
CA LEU A 170 0.42 8.85 -3.50
C LEU A 170 -0.45 8.41 -4.69
N ALA A 171 -1.76 8.29 -4.53
CA ALA A 171 -2.66 7.71 -5.55
C ALA A 171 -2.58 8.37 -6.93
N ASN A 172 -2.21 9.64 -7.00
CA ASN A 172 -2.09 10.38 -8.27
C ASN A 172 -0.64 10.59 -8.74
N LEU A 173 0.34 9.98 -8.07
CA LEU A 173 1.74 10.04 -8.44
C LEU A 173 2.21 8.70 -8.99
N VAL A 174 2.84 8.72 -10.17
CA VAL A 174 3.48 7.53 -10.74
C VAL A 174 4.79 7.21 -10.01
N VAL A 175 5.31 5.99 -10.16
CA VAL A 175 6.47 5.49 -9.39
C VAL A 175 7.66 6.43 -9.41
N GLU A 176 8.04 6.98 -10.58
CA GLU A 176 9.19 7.90 -10.64
C GLU A 176 8.90 9.24 -9.95
N GLU A 177 7.67 9.73 -10.00
CA GLU A 177 7.26 10.94 -9.27
C GLU A 177 7.33 10.73 -7.74
N VAL A 178 6.90 9.54 -7.27
CA VAL A 178 7.05 9.14 -5.87
C VAL A 178 8.52 9.13 -5.45
N ARG A 179 9.42 8.60 -6.30
CA ARG A 179 10.87 8.66 -6.04
C ARG A 179 11.40 10.08 -5.99
N GLN A 180 10.95 10.98 -6.89
CA GLN A 180 11.32 12.40 -6.84
C GLN A 180 10.93 13.04 -5.51
N ILE A 181 9.70 12.79 -5.02
CA ILE A 181 9.27 13.26 -3.69
C ILE A 181 10.11 12.62 -2.58
N GLY A 182 10.37 11.31 -2.64
CA GLY A 182 11.17 10.61 -1.64
C GLY A 182 12.60 11.16 -1.50
N ARG A 183 13.20 11.62 -2.60
CA ARG A 183 14.56 12.24 -2.58
C ARG A 183 14.59 13.62 -1.93
N LEU A 184 13.45 14.27 -1.76
CA LEU A 184 13.31 15.56 -1.07
C LEU A 184 12.97 15.42 0.42
N LEU A 185 12.71 14.21 0.87
CA LEU A 185 12.48 13.87 2.27
C LEU A 185 13.80 13.39 2.90
N ASP A 186 13.93 13.60 4.19
CA ASP A 186 15.09 13.09 4.95
C ASP A 186 14.94 11.56 5.14
N ILE A 187 15.14 10.82 4.05
CA ILE A 187 15.05 9.35 3.99
C ILE A 187 16.34 8.79 3.39
N PRO A 188 16.93 7.74 3.97
CA PRO A 188 18.10 7.08 3.38
C PRO A 188 17.84 6.65 1.94
N LYS A 189 18.77 6.99 1.05
CA LYS A 189 18.63 6.76 -0.40
C LYS A 189 18.30 5.29 -0.74
N TYR A 190 18.88 4.33 -0.03
CA TYR A 190 18.64 2.90 -0.27
C TYR A 190 17.17 2.50 -0.05
N LEU A 191 16.41 3.20 0.83
CA LEU A 191 14.99 2.96 1.04
C LEU A 191 14.12 3.58 -0.07
N VAL A 192 14.55 4.72 -0.62
CA VAL A 192 13.84 5.38 -1.74
C VAL A 192 14.03 4.63 -3.04
N ASP A 193 15.25 4.16 -3.30
CA ASP A 193 15.63 3.51 -4.55
C ASP A 193 15.44 1.96 -4.52
N LYS A 194 14.92 1.40 -3.40
CA LYS A 194 14.67 -0.04 -3.27
C LYS A 194 13.73 -0.52 -4.38
N THR A 195 14.12 -1.61 -5.04
CA THR A 195 13.27 -2.26 -6.05
C THR A 195 12.01 -2.81 -5.41
N PRO A 196 10.82 -2.50 -5.94
CA PRO A 196 9.57 -3.04 -5.44
C PRO A 196 9.54 -4.56 -5.55
N SER A 197 9.17 -5.24 -4.47
CA SER A 197 8.98 -6.69 -4.43
C SER A 197 7.97 -7.06 -3.35
N ASP A 198 7.30 -8.19 -3.52
CA ASP A 198 6.37 -8.70 -2.51
C ASP A 198 7.06 -9.35 -1.29
N GLY A 199 8.39 -9.46 -1.31
CA GLY A 199 9.16 -10.11 -0.24
C GLY A 199 8.95 -11.62 -0.08
N LEU A 200 8.16 -12.27 -0.95
CA LEU A 200 7.71 -13.66 -0.80
C LEU A 200 8.18 -14.57 -1.95
N SER A 201 8.08 -14.10 -3.20
CA SER A 201 8.32 -14.95 -4.38
C SER A 201 9.72 -14.86 -4.95
N GLY A 202 10.53 -13.91 -4.49
CA GLY A 202 11.85 -13.62 -5.10
C GLY A 202 11.77 -12.91 -6.47
N LEU A 203 10.55 -12.66 -6.98
CA LEU A 203 10.31 -11.94 -8.22
C LEU A 203 9.97 -10.47 -7.91
N SER A 204 10.41 -9.57 -8.77
CA SER A 204 9.99 -8.18 -8.72
C SER A 204 8.54 -8.01 -9.19
N ASP A 205 7.95 -6.86 -8.88
CA ASP A 205 6.61 -6.52 -9.39
C ASP A 205 6.61 -6.45 -10.92
N GLU A 206 7.68 -5.91 -11.52
CA GLU A 206 7.86 -5.82 -12.99
C GLU A 206 7.90 -7.20 -13.65
N ASP A 207 8.54 -8.20 -13.01
CA ASP A 207 8.55 -9.58 -13.51
C ASP A 207 7.13 -10.18 -13.58
N LYS A 208 6.29 -9.86 -12.62
CA LYS A 208 4.88 -10.34 -12.56
C LYS A 208 3.97 -9.59 -13.51
N LEU A 209 4.17 -8.30 -13.67
CA LEU A 209 3.41 -7.46 -14.59
C LEU A 209 3.74 -7.76 -16.05
N GLY A 210 5.02 -8.07 -16.34
CA GLY A 210 5.56 -8.30 -17.68
C GLY A 210 5.95 -7.01 -18.41
N PHE A 211 6.07 -5.90 -17.68
CA PHE A 211 6.57 -4.60 -18.17
C PHE A 211 7.14 -3.79 -17.00
N THR A 212 7.96 -2.80 -17.31
CA THR A 212 8.59 -1.95 -16.30
C THR A 212 7.69 -0.79 -15.88
N TYR A 213 7.88 -0.31 -14.66
CA TYR A 213 7.21 0.92 -14.21
C TYR A 213 7.56 2.13 -15.06
N ALA A 214 8.79 2.20 -15.60
CA ALA A 214 9.16 3.29 -16.51
C ALA A 214 8.27 3.36 -17.77
N VAL A 215 7.93 2.19 -18.35
CA VAL A 215 7.01 2.10 -19.50
C VAL A 215 5.59 2.48 -19.07
N LEU A 216 5.13 1.97 -17.93
CA LEU A 216 3.80 2.27 -17.39
C LEU A 216 3.64 3.75 -17.06
N ASP A 217 4.60 4.36 -16.35
CA ASP A 217 4.59 5.77 -15.97
C ASP A 217 4.51 6.69 -17.19
N ARG A 218 5.33 6.41 -18.23
CA ARG A 218 5.27 7.13 -19.51
C ARG A 218 3.89 7.01 -20.13
N TYR A 219 3.34 5.79 -20.21
CA TYR A 219 2.03 5.57 -20.79
C TYR A 219 0.92 6.31 -20.04
N ILE A 220 0.93 6.27 -18.70
CA ILE A 220 -0.04 7.01 -17.88
C ILE A 220 0.03 8.52 -18.14
N ARG A 221 1.24 9.09 -18.29
CA ARG A 221 1.43 10.54 -18.41
C ARG A 221 1.28 11.08 -19.83
N THR A 222 1.63 10.30 -20.84
CA THR A 222 1.69 10.77 -22.24
C THR A 222 0.74 10.06 -23.19
N GLY A 223 0.22 8.88 -22.80
CA GLY A 223 -0.53 7.99 -23.70
C GLY A 223 0.35 7.25 -24.72
N GLU A 224 1.69 7.43 -24.65
CA GLU A 224 2.62 6.85 -25.62
C GLU A 224 3.21 5.54 -25.11
N ILE A 225 3.24 4.54 -25.98
CA ILE A 225 3.88 3.25 -25.74
C ILE A 225 4.37 2.66 -27.06
N GLU A 226 5.58 2.12 -27.07
CA GLU A 226 6.22 1.63 -28.32
C GLU A 226 5.74 0.20 -28.67
N ASN A 227 5.53 -0.63 -27.67
CA ASN A 227 5.15 -2.03 -27.86
C ASN A 227 3.62 -2.20 -27.76
N PRO A 228 2.91 -2.58 -28.86
CA PRO A 228 1.46 -2.77 -28.86
C PRO A 228 0.99 -3.87 -27.91
N GLU A 229 1.75 -4.94 -27.74
CA GLU A 229 1.39 -6.06 -26.84
C GLU A 229 1.42 -5.61 -25.37
N THR A 230 2.44 -4.82 -25.02
CA THR A 230 2.53 -4.23 -23.68
C THR A 230 1.38 -3.25 -23.44
N LYS A 231 1.00 -2.45 -24.44
CA LYS A 231 -0.16 -1.58 -24.36
C LYS A 231 -1.44 -2.36 -24.08
N GLU A 232 -1.70 -3.39 -24.88
CA GLU A 232 -2.88 -4.24 -24.72
C GLU A 232 -2.94 -4.88 -23.33
N ARG A 233 -1.80 -5.32 -22.82
CA ARG A 233 -1.70 -5.89 -21.46
C ARG A 233 -2.02 -4.85 -20.38
N ILE A 234 -1.48 -3.65 -20.46
CA ILE A 234 -1.74 -2.56 -19.51
C ILE A 234 -3.23 -2.19 -19.54
N ASP A 235 -3.79 -1.97 -20.73
CA ASP A 235 -5.21 -1.62 -20.91
C ASP A 235 -6.14 -2.73 -20.38
N TYR A 236 -5.76 -3.98 -20.61
CA TYR A 236 -6.49 -5.12 -20.06
C TYR A 236 -6.49 -5.11 -18.53
N LEU A 237 -5.31 -4.96 -17.89
CA LEU A 237 -5.18 -4.92 -16.44
C LEU A 237 -5.96 -3.73 -15.84
N ASN A 238 -5.85 -2.55 -16.42
CA ASN A 238 -6.62 -1.38 -16.01
C ASN A 238 -8.11 -1.68 -16.01
N ARG A 239 -8.63 -2.19 -17.12
CA ARG A 239 -10.06 -2.48 -17.28
C ARG A 239 -10.60 -3.50 -16.28
N ILE A 240 -9.91 -4.65 -16.11
CA ILE A 240 -10.42 -5.72 -15.24
C ILE A 240 -10.29 -5.41 -13.75
N ASN A 241 -9.34 -4.54 -13.38
CA ASN A 241 -9.05 -4.21 -11.99
C ASN A 241 -9.72 -2.91 -11.49
N LYS A 242 -10.32 -2.13 -12.39
CA LYS A 242 -10.95 -0.85 -12.08
C LYS A 242 -11.92 -0.91 -10.89
N HIS A 243 -12.65 -2.02 -10.77
CA HIS A 243 -13.58 -2.28 -9.67
C HIS A 243 -12.92 -2.30 -8.27
N LYS A 244 -11.60 -2.39 -8.18
CA LYS A 244 -10.88 -2.40 -6.89
C LYS A 244 -10.86 -1.02 -6.24
N LEU A 245 -10.87 0.04 -7.04
CA LEU A 245 -10.75 1.43 -6.61
C LEU A 245 -12.06 2.21 -6.69
N GLU A 246 -13.05 1.66 -7.38
CA GLU A 246 -14.36 2.29 -7.49
C GLU A 246 -15.25 1.93 -6.28
N LEU A 247 -16.11 2.87 -5.93
CA LEU A 247 -17.18 2.61 -4.97
C LEU A 247 -18.04 1.43 -5.44
N MET A 248 -18.60 0.69 -4.48
CA MET A 248 -19.51 -0.39 -4.79
C MET A 248 -20.69 0.14 -5.63
N PRO A 249 -20.99 -0.48 -6.79
CA PRO A 249 -22.19 -0.14 -7.53
C PRO A 249 -23.43 -0.33 -6.66
N SER A 250 -24.32 0.61 -6.69
CA SER A 250 -25.59 0.54 -5.97
C SER A 250 -26.76 0.61 -6.96
N PHE A 251 -27.85 -0.09 -6.62
CA PHE A 251 -29.09 0.04 -7.36
C PHE A 251 -29.76 1.38 -7.03
N HIS A 252 -30.14 2.09 -8.07
CA HIS A 252 -30.95 3.31 -7.96
C HIS A 252 -32.34 2.97 -8.50
N PRO A 253 -33.40 3.05 -7.67
CA PRO A 253 -34.79 2.76 -8.10
C PRO A 253 -35.32 3.81 -9.08
#